data_8229b91b0ded6eea1bef4fd46ebdc61d
#
_entry.id   8229b91b0ded6eea1bef4fd46ebdc61d
#
_cell.length_a   1.000
_cell.length_b   1.000
_cell.length_c   1.000
_cell.angle_alpha   90.00
_cell.angle_beta   90.00
_cell.angle_gamma   90.00
#
_symmetry.space_group_name_H-M   'P 1'
#
loop_
_entity.id
_entity.type
_entity.pdbx_description
1 polymer ?
#
loop_
_entity_poly.entity_id
_entity_poly.type
_entity_poly.pdbx_seq_one_letter_code
_entity_poly.pdbx_strand_id
1 'polypeptide(L)'
;TSPVNVYESADEYDGTGNYYDSFLKYKGYVQPKEKDGEYTFSISVKPYSMVTISTMKPDEKEYTDRSQNYALFELPYEDDFEYQTYDEDYLSKRGMAPRYTTDQAGAFEVSSLDGNNVLMQMITYDNKPAEWGNSSDPVTTLLDDRWQNYTVSADVLLDGKKSDDSKTNYAGIGGRYNLAANDYSGYALKLTETGEVMLNKASVKLDSVQIDGFDVKKWHNLKLEIYDNVIKAYVDNVKVLEYEDTDNVVNSGRVSL
;
A
#
# COMPACT_ATOMS: atom_id res chain seq x y z
N THR A 1 -22.94 -4.20 -30.80
CA THR A 1 -22.16 -3.36 -29.86
C THR A 1 -23.05 -3.00 -28.69
N SER A 2 -22.59 -3.23 -27.49
CA SER A 2 -23.32 -2.86 -26.27
C SER A 2 -23.25 -1.34 -26.05
N PRO A 3 -24.33 -0.70 -25.56
CA PRO A 3 -24.27 0.68 -25.15
C PRO A 3 -23.26 0.86 -24.00
N VAL A 4 -22.69 2.03 -23.89
CA VAL A 4 -21.85 2.44 -22.75
C VAL A 4 -22.64 3.37 -21.84
N ASN A 5 -22.65 3.07 -20.55
CA ASN A 5 -23.32 3.87 -19.54
C ASN A 5 -22.40 5.00 -19.09
N VAL A 6 -22.98 6.17 -18.86
CA VAL A 6 -22.27 7.40 -18.53
C VAL A 6 -22.67 7.85 -17.13
N TYR A 7 -21.68 8.08 -16.29
CA TYR A 7 -21.83 8.64 -14.94
C TYR A 7 -21.02 9.92 -14.84
N GLU A 8 -21.54 10.91 -14.15
CA GLU A 8 -20.86 12.18 -13.94
C GLU A 8 -20.72 12.46 -12.45
N SER A 9 -19.53 12.87 -12.06
CA SER A 9 -19.24 13.53 -10.78
C SER A 9 -18.91 14.98 -11.10
N ALA A 10 -19.65 15.91 -10.54
CA ALA A 10 -19.47 17.33 -10.80
C ALA A 10 -19.42 18.08 -9.47
N ASP A 11 -18.66 19.17 -9.44
CA ASP A 11 -18.67 20.11 -8.32
C ASP A 11 -19.90 21.03 -8.44
N GLU A 12 -21.06 20.44 -8.13
CA GLU A 12 -22.36 21.15 -8.12
C GLU A 12 -22.85 21.36 -6.67
N TYR A 13 -21.94 21.26 -5.69
CA TYR A 13 -22.30 21.45 -4.30
C TYR A 13 -22.51 22.95 -4.00
N ASP A 14 -23.75 23.31 -3.72
CA ASP A 14 -24.16 24.67 -3.40
C ASP A 14 -24.15 25.01 -1.89
N GLY A 15 -23.60 24.09 -1.07
CA GLY A 15 -23.59 24.21 0.37
C GLY A 15 -24.81 23.61 1.07
N THR A 16 -25.75 23.05 0.31
CA THR A 16 -26.94 22.37 0.83
C THR A 16 -26.93 20.88 0.50
N GLY A 17 -27.48 20.06 1.36
CA GLY A 17 -27.55 18.62 1.14
C GLY A 17 -26.21 17.90 1.39
N ASN A 18 -26.06 16.71 0.84
CA ASN A 18 -24.89 15.88 1.00
C ASN A 18 -23.95 16.07 -0.19
N TYR A 19 -22.71 16.45 0.08
CA TYR A 19 -21.67 16.61 -0.94
C TYR A 19 -21.54 15.39 -1.87
N TYR A 20 -21.67 14.17 -1.33
CA TYR A 20 -21.58 12.93 -2.09
C TYR A 20 -22.74 12.72 -3.07
N ASP A 21 -23.84 13.47 -2.96
CA ASP A 21 -24.97 13.39 -3.90
C ASP A 21 -24.61 13.91 -5.29
N SER A 22 -23.49 14.62 -5.43
CA SER A 22 -22.95 15.08 -6.71
C SER A 22 -22.06 14.05 -7.42
N PHE A 23 -21.75 12.90 -6.78
CA PHE A 23 -20.81 11.91 -7.32
C PHE A 23 -21.52 10.77 -8.05
N LEU A 24 -20.89 10.32 -9.15
CA LEU A 24 -21.27 9.16 -9.95
C LEU A 24 -22.77 9.14 -10.33
N LYS A 25 -23.34 10.30 -10.61
CA LYS A 25 -24.73 10.40 -11.09
C LYS A 25 -24.85 9.76 -12.45
N TYR A 26 -25.78 8.83 -12.59
CA TYR A 26 -26.09 8.23 -13.89
C TYR A 26 -26.71 9.26 -14.83
N LYS A 27 -26.13 9.44 -16.00
CA LYS A 27 -26.57 10.41 -17.02
C LYS A 27 -27.23 9.75 -18.22
N GLY A 28 -27.32 8.44 -18.23
CA GLY A 28 -27.85 7.70 -19.36
C GLY A 28 -26.78 6.86 -20.05
N TYR A 29 -27.05 6.48 -21.28
CA TYR A 29 -26.13 5.71 -22.09
C TYR A 29 -25.87 6.35 -23.45
N VAL A 30 -24.74 5.98 -24.04
CA VAL A 30 -24.38 6.36 -25.43
C VAL A 30 -24.19 5.08 -26.22
N GLN A 31 -24.76 5.03 -27.40
CA GLN A 31 -24.57 3.91 -28.33
C GLN A 31 -23.37 4.21 -29.23
N PRO A 32 -22.29 3.39 -29.14
CA PRO A 32 -21.18 3.54 -30.08
C PRO A 32 -21.59 3.32 -31.51
N LYS A 33 -21.02 4.09 -32.43
CA LYS A 33 -21.18 3.96 -33.88
C LYS A 33 -19.96 3.26 -34.46
N GLU A 34 -20.22 2.28 -35.31
CA GLU A 34 -19.16 1.62 -36.07
C GLU A 34 -18.82 2.42 -37.32
N LYS A 35 -17.54 2.61 -37.55
CA LYS A 35 -17.02 3.13 -38.80
C LYS A 35 -15.65 2.51 -39.09
N ASP A 36 -15.49 1.89 -40.24
CA ASP A 36 -14.22 1.27 -40.69
C ASP A 36 -13.64 0.23 -39.70
N GLY A 37 -14.48 -0.52 -39.00
CA GLY A 37 -14.11 -1.51 -38.00
C GLY A 37 -13.80 -0.94 -36.60
N GLU A 38 -13.88 0.37 -36.43
CA GLU A 38 -13.71 1.06 -35.15
C GLU A 38 -15.06 1.48 -34.56
N TYR A 39 -15.13 1.45 -33.24
CA TYR A 39 -16.32 1.90 -32.50
C TYR A 39 -16.03 3.22 -31.80
N THR A 40 -16.78 4.25 -32.15
CA THR A 40 -16.60 5.60 -31.63
C THR A 40 -17.88 6.13 -31.00
N PHE A 41 -17.73 6.96 -29.98
CA PHE A 41 -18.81 7.76 -29.42
C PHE A 41 -18.25 9.09 -28.91
N SER A 42 -19.13 10.04 -28.67
CA SER A 42 -18.76 11.36 -28.14
C SER A 42 -19.63 11.68 -26.93
N ILE A 43 -19.02 12.25 -25.93
CA ILE A 43 -19.66 12.77 -24.71
C ILE A 43 -19.18 14.19 -24.46
N SER A 44 -20.04 15.00 -23.86
CA SER A 44 -19.65 16.33 -23.37
C SER A 44 -19.26 16.24 -21.92
N VAL A 45 -18.08 16.75 -21.57
CA VAL A 45 -17.61 16.85 -20.20
C VAL A 45 -17.64 18.32 -19.79
N LYS A 46 -18.33 18.62 -18.70
CA LYS A 46 -18.38 19.98 -18.16
C LYS A 46 -17.06 20.37 -17.49
N PRO A 47 -16.72 21.65 -17.41
CA PRO A 47 -15.64 22.10 -16.56
C PRO A 47 -15.85 21.61 -15.11
N TYR A 48 -14.76 21.27 -14.44
CA TYR A 48 -14.76 20.78 -13.03
C TYR A 48 -15.63 19.54 -12.83
N SER A 49 -15.75 18.69 -13.83
CA SER A 49 -16.43 17.40 -13.70
C SER A 49 -15.55 16.24 -14.16
N MET A 50 -15.88 15.07 -13.66
CA MET A 50 -15.30 13.80 -14.07
C MET A 50 -16.40 12.91 -14.64
N VAL A 51 -16.11 12.27 -15.77
CA VAL A 51 -17.05 11.34 -16.39
C VAL A 51 -16.48 9.94 -16.34
N THR A 52 -17.25 9.01 -15.79
CA THR A 52 -16.97 7.58 -15.81
C THR A 52 -17.84 6.91 -16.86
N ILE A 53 -17.23 6.04 -17.65
CA ILE A 53 -17.87 5.28 -18.71
C ILE A 53 -17.75 3.79 -18.37
N SER A 54 -18.88 3.08 -18.46
CA SER A 54 -18.93 1.66 -18.12
C SER A 54 -19.84 0.89 -19.06
N THR A 55 -19.48 -0.35 -19.38
CA THR A 55 -20.36 -1.30 -20.05
C THR A 55 -21.38 -1.93 -19.10
N MET A 56 -21.19 -1.76 -17.79
CA MET A 56 -22.13 -2.22 -16.77
C MET A 56 -23.31 -1.28 -16.67
N LYS A 57 -24.52 -1.84 -16.64
CA LYS A 57 -25.72 -1.08 -16.31
C LYS A 57 -25.70 -0.67 -14.85
N PRO A 58 -26.29 0.51 -14.51
CA PRO A 58 -26.54 0.79 -13.11
C PRO A 58 -27.40 -0.34 -12.53
N ASP A 59 -26.98 -0.88 -11.42
CA ASP A 59 -27.83 -1.79 -10.67
C ASP A 59 -29.01 -0.94 -10.16
N GLU A 60 -30.23 -1.32 -10.51
CA GLU A 60 -31.46 -0.66 -10.02
C GLU A 60 -31.70 -0.91 -8.53
N LYS A 61 -30.81 -1.63 -7.87
CA LYS A 61 -30.85 -1.74 -6.41
C LYS A 61 -30.61 -0.37 -5.81
N GLU A 62 -31.64 0.17 -5.22
CA GLU A 62 -31.51 1.29 -4.30
C GLU A 62 -30.36 0.97 -3.32
N TYR A 63 -29.37 1.82 -3.29
CA TYR A 63 -28.33 1.78 -2.28
C TYR A 63 -28.91 2.22 -0.93
N THR A 64 -29.90 1.48 -0.48
CA THR A 64 -30.65 1.80 0.74
C THR A 64 -29.84 1.58 2.01
N ASP A 65 -28.61 1.08 1.92
CA ASP A 65 -27.88 0.69 3.13
C ASP A 65 -26.36 0.89 3.06
N ARG A 66 -25.91 2.06 2.59
CA ARG A 66 -24.50 2.43 2.76
C ARG A 66 -24.15 2.86 4.19
N SER A 67 -25.12 3.07 5.04
CA SER A 67 -24.89 3.64 6.37
C SER A 67 -24.53 2.63 7.44
N GLN A 68 -24.53 1.32 7.16
CA GLN A 68 -24.49 0.35 8.25
C GLN A 68 -23.29 -0.58 8.30
N ASN A 69 -22.39 -0.54 7.33
CA ASN A 69 -21.23 -1.43 7.35
C ASN A 69 -19.90 -0.69 7.34
N TYR A 70 -19.74 0.26 8.23
CA TYR A 70 -18.40 0.51 8.75
C TYR A 70 -18.08 -0.63 9.72
N ALA A 71 -17.74 -1.78 9.20
CA ALA A 71 -17.09 -2.79 10.02
C ALA A 71 -15.81 -2.14 10.55
N LEU A 72 -15.70 -2.09 11.88
CA LEU A 72 -14.42 -1.74 12.49
C LEU A 72 -13.40 -2.72 11.93
N PHE A 73 -12.23 -2.23 11.58
CA PHE A 73 -11.13 -3.08 11.17
C PHE A 73 -10.83 -4.05 12.31
N GLU A 74 -10.99 -5.35 12.04
CA GLU A 74 -10.83 -6.38 13.06
C GLU A 74 -9.36 -6.60 13.37
N LEU A 75 -9.04 -6.73 14.67
CA LEU A 75 -7.72 -7.05 15.18
C LEU A 75 -7.76 -8.36 15.98
N PRO A 76 -6.72 -9.20 15.93
CA PRO A 76 -5.53 -9.03 15.07
C PRO A 76 -5.87 -9.15 13.59
N TYR A 77 -5.19 -8.36 12.75
CA TYR A 77 -5.25 -8.52 11.29
C TYR A 77 -4.09 -9.38 10.83
N GLU A 78 -4.39 -10.36 10.00
CA GLU A 78 -3.41 -11.24 9.37
C GLU A 78 -3.69 -11.31 7.86
N ASP A 79 -2.65 -11.34 7.05
CA ASP A 79 -2.74 -11.46 5.60
C ASP A 79 -1.65 -12.42 5.11
N ASP A 80 -2.08 -13.53 4.53
CA ASP A 80 -1.21 -14.55 3.92
C ASP A 80 -1.06 -14.35 2.41
N PHE A 81 -1.73 -13.34 1.86
CA PHE A 81 -1.79 -13.00 0.43
C PHE A 81 -2.38 -14.11 -0.47
N GLU A 82 -2.96 -15.16 0.11
CA GLU A 82 -3.62 -16.25 -0.62
C GLU A 82 -5.05 -15.84 -1.04
N TYR A 83 -5.13 -14.80 -1.85
CA TYR A 83 -6.41 -14.30 -2.31
C TYR A 83 -7.01 -15.22 -3.37
N GLN A 84 -8.33 -15.41 -3.31
CA GLN A 84 -9.05 -16.09 -4.38
C GLN A 84 -8.93 -15.27 -5.66
N THR A 85 -8.36 -15.86 -6.68
CA THR A 85 -8.31 -15.29 -8.03
C THR A 85 -9.26 -16.04 -8.93
N TYR A 86 -9.96 -15.32 -9.78
CA TYR A 86 -10.81 -15.92 -10.81
C TYR A 86 -10.00 -16.37 -12.03
N ASP A 87 -8.73 -16.03 -12.09
CA ASP A 87 -7.81 -16.33 -13.20
C ASP A 87 -6.39 -16.51 -12.65
N GLU A 88 -5.96 -17.77 -12.52
CA GLU A 88 -4.61 -18.12 -12.05
C GLU A 88 -3.51 -17.56 -12.97
N ASP A 89 -3.79 -17.41 -14.27
CA ASP A 89 -2.88 -16.80 -15.24
C ASP A 89 -2.65 -15.30 -14.96
N TYR A 90 -3.57 -14.65 -14.28
CA TYR A 90 -3.47 -13.21 -14.01
C TYR A 90 -2.35 -12.92 -13.00
N LEU A 91 -2.32 -13.66 -11.90
CA LEU A 91 -1.26 -13.50 -10.87
C LEU A 91 0.14 -13.77 -11.40
N SER A 92 0.28 -14.76 -12.28
CA SER A 92 1.58 -15.11 -12.86
C SER A 92 2.13 -14.05 -13.82
N LYS A 93 1.28 -13.18 -14.34
CA LYS A 93 1.63 -12.20 -15.38
C LYS A 93 1.63 -10.74 -14.92
N ARG A 94 0.85 -10.40 -13.91
CA ARG A 94 0.60 -8.99 -13.57
C ARG A 94 0.65 -8.65 -12.08
N GLY A 95 0.60 -9.62 -11.20
CA GLY A 95 0.40 -9.36 -9.78
C GLY A 95 -1.03 -8.88 -9.47
N MET A 96 -1.35 -8.72 -8.21
CA MET A 96 -2.65 -8.27 -7.72
C MET A 96 -2.47 -7.22 -6.62
N ALA A 97 -3.40 -6.30 -6.52
CA ALA A 97 -3.40 -5.30 -5.47
C ALA A 97 -3.56 -5.95 -4.09
N PRO A 98 -2.66 -5.72 -3.13
CA PRO A 98 -2.83 -6.17 -1.76
C PRO A 98 -4.00 -5.46 -1.08
N ARG A 99 -4.58 -6.10 -0.06
CA ARG A 99 -5.71 -5.51 0.69
C ARG A 99 -5.23 -4.43 1.64
N TYR A 100 -6.03 -3.37 1.74
CA TYR A 100 -5.86 -2.28 2.74
C TYR A 100 -4.52 -1.54 2.69
N THR A 101 -3.73 -1.73 1.64
CA THR A 101 -2.46 -1.04 1.47
C THR A 101 -2.60 0.19 0.59
N THR A 102 -1.69 1.11 0.78
CA THR A 102 -1.54 2.29 -0.07
C THR A 102 -0.06 2.59 -0.25
N ASP A 103 0.41 2.49 -1.49
CA ASP A 103 1.79 2.77 -1.81
C ASP A 103 2.09 4.27 -1.66
N GLN A 104 3.12 4.57 -0.91
CA GLN A 104 3.63 5.93 -0.74
C GLN A 104 4.82 6.17 -1.69
N ALA A 105 5.60 5.13 -1.93
CA ALA A 105 6.69 5.10 -2.90
C ALA A 105 6.90 3.66 -3.38
N GLY A 106 7.30 3.47 -4.63
CA GLY A 106 7.42 2.14 -5.24
C GLY A 106 6.10 1.60 -5.77
N ALA A 107 6.02 0.31 -5.97
CA ALA A 107 4.80 -0.42 -6.29
C ALA A 107 4.86 -1.80 -5.64
N PHE A 108 3.86 -2.09 -4.84
CA PHE A 108 3.75 -3.35 -4.12
C PHE A 108 2.55 -4.14 -4.64
N GLU A 109 2.81 -5.37 -5.07
CA GLU A 109 1.81 -6.25 -5.64
C GLU A 109 1.89 -7.62 -5.00
N VAL A 110 0.76 -8.31 -4.92
CA VAL A 110 0.76 -9.73 -4.59
C VAL A 110 1.23 -10.49 -5.82
N SER A 111 2.30 -11.21 -5.68
CA SER A 111 2.93 -11.99 -6.75
C SER A 111 3.30 -13.38 -6.24
N SER A 112 3.49 -14.33 -7.16
CA SER A 112 3.90 -15.69 -6.79
C SER A 112 5.42 -15.82 -6.75
N LEU A 113 5.93 -16.36 -5.65
CA LEU A 113 7.34 -16.71 -5.46
C LEU A 113 7.43 -18.17 -4.98
N ASP A 114 8.01 -19.04 -5.82
CA ASP A 114 8.19 -20.47 -5.54
C ASP A 114 6.89 -21.20 -5.12
N GLY A 115 5.75 -20.79 -5.70
CA GLY A 115 4.44 -21.37 -5.42
C GLY A 115 3.74 -20.81 -4.17
N ASN A 116 4.28 -19.79 -3.55
CA ASN A 116 3.69 -19.05 -2.46
C ASN A 116 3.35 -17.62 -2.92
N ASN A 117 2.21 -17.08 -2.52
CA ASN A 117 1.87 -15.70 -2.81
C ASN A 117 2.51 -14.79 -1.75
N VAL A 118 3.10 -13.73 -2.22
CA VAL A 118 3.84 -12.78 -1.38
C VAL A 118 3.57 -11.34 -1.78
N LEU A 119 3.65 -10.44 -0.84
CA LEU A 119 3.73 -9.01 -1.14
C LEU A 119 5.13 -8.70 -1.66
N MET A 120 5.23 -8.28 -2.91
CA MET A 120 6.50 -8.01 -3.58
C MET A 120 6.59 -6.56 -4.01
N GLN A 121 7.72 -5.91 -3.72
CA GLN A 121 8.05 -4.62 -4.29
C GLN A 121 8.56 -4.83 -5.74
N MET A 122 7.82 -4.32 -6.72
CA MET A 122 7.97 -4.64 -8.13
C MET A 122 8.94 -3.71 -8.88
N ILE A 123 9.18 -2.51 -8.36
CA ILE A 123 9.99 -1.50 -9.05
C ILE A 123 11.41 -1.50 -8.48
N THR A 124 12.33 -2.03 -9.25
CA THR A 124 13.74 -1.99 -8.91
C THR A 124 14.36 -0.63 -9.28
N TYR A 125 15.55 -0.35 -8.76
CA TYR A 125 16.31 0.85 -9.09
C TYR A 125 16.50 1.03 -10.62
N ASP A 126 16.74 -0.06 -11.35
CA ASP A 126 16.95 -0.04 -12.79
C ASP A 126 15.67 0.17 -13.60
N ASN A 127 14.53 -0.17 -13.04
CA ASN A 127 13.23 -0.12 -13.71
C ASN A 127 12.36 1.06 -13.27
N LYS A 128 12.84 1.90 -12.35
CA LYS A 128 12.05 3.03 -11.88
C LYS A 128 11.86 4.08 -12.98
N PRO A 129 10.71 4.77 -13.02
CA PRO A 129 10.54 5.92 -13.90
C PRO A 129 11.60 6.99 -13.64
N ALA A 130 12.10 7.62 -14.70
CA ALA A 130 13.14 8.65 -14.59
C ALA A 130 12.71 9.84 -13.71
N GLU A 131 11.43 10.14 -13.70
CA GLU A 131 10.82 11.23 -12.93
C GLU A 131 10.83 11.00 -11.43
N TRP A 132 10.99 9.76 -10.97
CA TRP A 132 10.99 9.45 -9.54
C TRP A 132 12.29 9.86 -8.83
N GLY A 133 13.28 10.28 -9.56
CA GLY A 133 14.55 10.71 -8.96
C GLY A 133 15.28 9.57 -8.22
N ASN A 134 16.11 9.93 -7.26
CA ASN A 134 16.96 8.98 -6.52
C ASN A 134 16.56 8.83 -5.04
N SER A 135 15.41 9.32 -4.63
CA SER A 135 15.28 9.79 -3.24
C SER A 135 14.40 8.97 -2.33
N SER A 136 13.65 8.00 -2.81
CA SER A 136 12.68 7.35 -1.92
C SER A 136 12.93 5.87 -1.78
N ASP A 137 13.02 5.41 -0.55
CA ASP A 137 12.84 4.00 -0.24
C ASP A 137 11.41 3.60 -0.60
N PRO A 138 11.18 2.46 -1.27
CA PRO A 138 9.84 1.95 -1.48
C PRO A 138 9.13 1.73 -0.15
N VAL A 139 7.90 2.21 -0.05
CA VAL A 139 7.07 2.07 1.15
C VAL A 139 5.61 1.91 0.76
N THR A 140 4.96 0.89 1.28
CA THR A 140 3.51 0.79 1.32
C THR A 140 3.00 0.90 2.75
N THR A 141 1.82 1.46 2.94
CA THR A 141 1.25 1.66 4.27
C THR A 141 -0.12 1.03 4.37
N LEU A 142 -0.48 0.60 5.54
CA LEU A 142 -1.81 0.08 5.83
C LEU A 142 -2.34 0.66 7.13
N LEU A 143 -3.67 0.67 7.22
CA LEU A 143 -4.43 1.02 8.41
C LEU A 143 -4.55 2.52 8.66
N ASP A 144 -4.79 2.91 9.91
CA ASP A 144 -5.23 4.24 10.33
C ASP A 144 -4.09 5.02 10.98
N ASP A 145 -3.98 6.30 10.70
CA ASP A 145 -2.96 7.19 11.23
C ASP A 145 -3.15 7.55 12.73
N ARG A 146 -4.29 7.15 13.31
CA ARG A 146 -4.60 7.34 14.75
C ARG A 146 -4.13 6.20 15.64
N TRP A 147 -3.61 5.12 15.09
CA TRP A 147 -3.16 3.96 15.86
C TRP A 147 -1.91 4.29 16.67
N GLN A 148 -1.92 3.88 17.92
CA GLN A 148 -0.88 4.26 18.88
C GLN A 148 -0.03 3.08 19.33
N ASN A 149 -0.61 2.17 20.11
CA ASN A 149 0.08 1.04 20.71
C ASN A 149 -0.29 -0.25 20.00
N TYR A 150 0.67 -0.85 19.33
CA TYR A 150 0.44 -2.08 18.57
C TYR A 150 1.74 -2.84 18.27
N THR A 151 1.57 -4.04 17.81
CA THR A 151 2.64 -4.88 17.29
C THR A 151 2.41 -5.08 15.79
N VAL A 152 3.47 -5.00 15.02
CA VAL A 152 3.51 -5.40 13.62
C VAL A 152 4.57 -6.49 13.43
N SER A 153 4.25 -7.49 12.61
CA SER A 153 5.20 -8.54 12.27
C SER A 153 5.00 -8.97 10.82
N ALA A 154 6.08 -9.34 10.16
CA ALA A 154 6.03 -9.91 8.82
C ALA A 154 7.23 -10.85 8.62
N ASP A 155 7.01 -11.90 7.84
CA ASP A 155 8.10 -12.68 7.28
C ASP A 155 8.64 -11.94 6.05
N VAL A 156 9.96 -11.75 5.99
CA VAL A 156 10.63 -11.02 4.93
C VAL A 156 11.70 -11.87 4.26
N LEU A 157 11.86 -11.68 2.96
CA LEU A 157 12.93 -12.29 2.18
C LEU A 157 13.59 -11.22 1.31
N LEU A 158 14.91 -11.19 1.32
CA LEU A 158 15.71 -10.40 0.38
C LEU A 158 16.18 -11.31 -0.75
N ASP A 159 15.99 -10.88 -2.00
CA ASP A 159 16.36 -11.71 -3.16
C ASP A 159 17.88 -11.76 -3.42
N GLY A 160 18.65 -10.98 -2.68
CA GLY A 160 20.11 -10.90 -2.77
C GLY A 160 20.64 -10.28 -4.06
N LYS A 161 19.75 -9.75 -4.93
CA LYS A 161 20.15 -9.06 -6.14
C LYS A 161 20.44 -7.59 -5.84
N LYS A 162 21.57 -7.12 -6.32
CA LYS A 162 21.97 -5.71 -6.25
C LYS A 162 21.88 -5.08 -7.63
N SER A 163 21.22 -3.94 -7.71
CA SER A 163 21.27 -3.07 -8.87
C SER A 163 22.42 -2.06 -8.80
N ASP A 164 22.92 -1.80 -7.59
CA ASP A 164 24.01 -0.85 -7.34
C ASP A 164 24.82 -1.33 -6.13
N ASP A 165 26.08 -1.71 -6.36
CA ASP A 165 27.00 -2.20 -5.31
C ASP A 165 27.32 -1.13 -4.25
N SER A 166 27.02 0.13 -4.51
CA SER A 166 27.21 1.22 -3.54
C SER A 166 26.10 1.33 -2.50
N LYS A 167 24.99 0.58 -2.68
CA LYS A 167 23.82 0.61 -1.79
C LYS A 167 23.62 -0.74 -1.12
N THR A 168 23.11 -0.71 0.07
CA THR A 168 22.73 -1.89 0.84
C THR A 168 21.22 -2.08 0.74
N ASN A 169 20.78 -3.21 0.20
CA ASN A 169 19.36 -3.56 0.17
C ASN A 169 18.89 -3.94 1.56
N TYR A 170 17.63 -3.65 1.82
CA TYR A 170 16.97 -4.07 3.05
C TYR A 170 15.49 -4.38 2.81
N ALA A 171 14.93 -5.19 3.69
CA ALA A 171 13.50 -5.31 3.90
C ALA A 171 13.16 -4.76 5.29
N GLY A 172 11.96 -4.24 5.47
CA GLY A 172 11.62 -3.64 6.74
C GLY A 172 10.13 -3.62 7.02
N ILE A 173 9.82 -3.45 8.29
CA ILE A 173 8.48 -3.18 8.81
C ILE A 173 8.54 -1.92 9.66
N GLY A 174 7.45 -1.19 9.73
CA GLY A 174 7.42 0.02 10.54
C GLY A 174 6.06 0.28 11.16
N GLY A 175 6.07 1.20 12.09
CA GLY A 175 4.88 1.64 12.77
C GLY A 175 4.89 3.13 13.07
N ARG A 176 3.68 3.65 13.33
CA ARG A 176 3.41 5.07 13.51
C ARG A 176 3.90 5.93 12.34
N TYR A 177 3.84 5.33 11.14
CA TYR A 177 4.21 6.04 9.92
C TYR A 177 3.18 7.14 9.61
N ASN A 178 3.67 8.35 9.41
CA ASN A 178 2.89 9.50 8.95
C ASN A 178 3.62 10.17 7.80
N LEU A 179 2.90 10.43 6.71
CA LEU A 179 3.37 11.26 5.63
C LEU A 179 2.90 12.69 5.87
N ALA A 180 3.76 13.52 6.42
CA ALA A 180 3.55 14.97 6.42
C ALA A 180 4.22 15.58 5.18
N ALA A 181 3.65 16.65 4.63
CA ALA A 181 4.10 17.29 3.39
C ALA A 181 5.64 17.38 3.29
N ASN A 182 6.24 16.55 2.45
CA ASN A 182 7.66 16.40 2.17
C ASN A 182 8.54 15.76 3.24
N ASP A 183 7.96 15.22 4.32
CA ASP A 183 8.70 14.50 5.34
C ASP A 183 7.83 13.36 5.87
N TYR A 184 8.45 12.26 6.27
CA TYR A 184 7.75 11.15 6.91
C TYR A 184 8.27 10.99 8.34
N SER A 185 7.41 10.54 9.22
CA SER A 185 7.76 10.17 10.57
C SER A 185 7.35 8.73 10.85
N GLY A 186 7.83 8.18 11.93
CA GLY A 186 7.54 6.81 12.36
C GLY A 186 8.79 6.04 12.69
N TYR A 187 8.60 4.82 13.15
CA TYR A 187 9.68 3.90 13.50
C TYR A 187 9.73 2.78 12.47
N ALA A 188 10.93 2.43 12.02
CA ALA A 188 11.15 1.35 11.07
C ALA A 188 12.24 0.38 11.59
N LEU A 189 11.93 -0.90 11.54
CA LEU A 189 12.89 -1.98 11.72
C LEU A 189 13.31 -2.47 10.34
N LYS A 190 14.59 -2.33 10.02
CA LYS A 190 15.17 -2.67 8.73
C LYS A 190 16.17 -3.80 8.90
N LEU A 191 16.04 -4.88 8.12
CA LEU A 191 16.99 -5.97 8.03
C LEU A 191 17.73 -5.86 6.71
N THR A 192 19.03 -5.65 6.75
CA THR A 192 19.85 -5.51 5.54
C THR A 192 20.29 -6.86 5.01
N GLU A 193 20.70 -6.89 3.75
CA GLU A 193 21.29 -8.07 3.09
C GLU A 193 22.59 -8.57 3.73
N THR A 194 23.23 -7.74 4.57
CA THR A 194 24.41 -8.11 5.33
C THR A 194 24.11 -8.62 6.74
N GLY A 195 22.83 -8.64 7.14
CA GLY A 195 22.38 -9.07 8.46
C GLY A 195 22.48 -7.98 9.53
N GLU A 196 22.73 -6.72 9.17
CA GLU A 196 22.57 -5.62 10.10
C GLU A 196 21.07 -5.34 10.28
N VAL A 197 20.62 -5.31 11.52
CA VAL A 197 19.27 -4.89 11.90
C VAL A 197 19.36 -3.48 12.44
N MET A 198 18.59 -2.58 11.85
CA MET A 198 18.57 -1.17 12.23
C MET A 198 17.18 -0.77 12.72
N LEU A 199 17.13 -0.06 13.83
CA LEU A 199 15.94 0.66 14.26
C LEU A 199 16.10 2.12 13.89
N ASN A 200 15.19 2.62 13.09
CA ASN A 200 15.18 4.02 12.62
C ASN A 200 13.95 4.76 13.14
N LYS A 201 14.09 6.06 13.35
CA LYS A 201 13.00 7.02 13.47
C LYS A 201 13.12 8.01 12.31
N ALA A 202 12.16 7.97 11.40
CA ALA A 202 12.30 8.62 10.09
C ALA A 202 13.64 8.22 9.42
N SER A 203 14.46 9.17 9.03
CA SER A 203 15.77 8.94 8.43
C SER A 203 16.90 8.72 9.45
N VAL A 204 16.62 8.87 10.75
CA VAL A 204 17.66 8.79 11.81
C VAL A 204 17.76 7.37 12.33
N LYS A 205 18.95 6.81 12.28
CA LYS A 205 19.24 5.51 12.92
C LYS A 205 19.34 5.72 14.44
N LEU A 206 18.46 5.07 15.20
CA LEU A 206 18.41 5.12 16.65
C LEU A 206 19.38 4.11 17.25
N ASP A 207 19.37 2.88 16.73
CA ASP A 207 20.19 1.77 17.20
C ASP A 207 20.38 0.72 16.11
N SER A 208 21.37 -0.15 16.25
CA SER A 208 21.56 -1.28 15.33
C SER A 208 22.31 -2.43 15.98
N VAL A 209 22.13 -3.63 15.42
CA VAL A 209 22.81 -4.85 15.83
C VAL A 209 23.11 -5.72 14.61
N GLN A 210 24.23 -6.43 14.63
CA GLN A 210 24.59 -7.42 13.61
C GLN A 210 24.09 -8.80 14.04
N ILE A 211 23.41 -9.51 13.13
CA ILE A 211 23.00 -10.90 13.34
C ILE A 211 24.13 -11.82 12.91
N ASP A 212 24.63 -12.62 13.84
CA ASP A 212 25.63 -13.62 13.53
C ASP A 212 25.03 -14.79 12.75
N GLY A 213 25.72 -15.21 11.69
CA GLY A 213 25.29 -16.33 10.86
C GLY A 213 24.04 -16.06 10.02
N PHE A 214 23.75 -14.79 9.76
CA PHE A 214 22.63 -14.38 8.90
C PHE A 214 22.74 -15.01 7.50
N ASP A 215 21.60 -15.53 7.01
CA ASP A 215 21.50 -16.10 5.65
C ASP A 215 20.45 -15.33 4.86
N VAL A 216 20.88 -14.44 3.99
CA VAL A 216 20.02 -13.59 3.14
C VAL A 216 19.03 -14.36 2.25
N LYS A 217 19.27 -15.66 2.03
CA LYS A 217 18.42 -16.51 1.19
C LYS A 217 17.28 -17.18 1.93
N LYS A 218 17.15 -16.92 3.23
CA LYS A 218 16.09 -17.46 4.05
C LYS A 218 15.07 -16.39 4.40
N TRP A 219 13.85 -16.85 4.62
CA TRP A 219 12.83 -16.04 5.26
C TRP A 219 13.22 -15.76 6.70
N HIS A 220 13.05 -14.51 7.11
CA HIS A 220 13.26 -14.06 8.48
C HIS A 220 12.01 -13.35 8.98
N ASN A 221 11.57 -13.67 10.18
CA ASN A 221 10.48 -12.97 10.83
C ASN A 221 10.99 -11.69 11.47
N LEU A 222 10.45 -10.55 11.07
CA LEU A 222 10.62 -9.27 11.74
C LEU A 222 9.41 -8.99 12.61
N LYS A 223 9.61 -8.54 13.84
CA LYS A 223 8.53 -8.07 14.72
C LYS A 223 8.95 -6.79 15.42
N LEU A 224 8.05 -5.80 15.40
CA LEU A 224 8.19 -4.50 16.03
C LEU A 224 7.03 -4.28 17.00
N GLU A 225 7.31 -4.14 18.27
CA GLU A 225 6.35 -3.77 19.32
C GLU A 225 6.54 -2.31 19.68
N ILE A 226 5.47 -1.52 19.60
CA ILE A 226 5.51 -0.09 19.92
C ILE A 226 4.44 0.18 20.96
N TYR A 227 4.86 0.49 22.18
CA TYR A 227 3.99 0.79 23.30
C TYR A 227 4.47 2.05 24.02
N ASP A 228 3.63 3.06 24.05
CA ASP A 228 3.97 4.39 24.55
C ASP A 228 5.25 4.92 23.87
N ASN A 229 6.34 5.11 24.57
CA ASN A 229 7.62 5.54 24.02
C ASN A 229 8.67 4.40 23.96
N VAL A 230 8.28 3.16 24.22
CA VAL A 230 9.18 2.00 24.20
C VAL A 230 8.97 1.20 22.90
N ILE A 231 10.05 0.97 22.19
CA ILE A 231 10.10 0.23 20.95
C ILE A 231 10.95 -1.04 21.16
N LYS A 232 10.37 -2.21 20.87
CA LYS A 232 11.10 -3.48 20.92
C LYS A 232 11.11 -4.13 19.56
N ALA A 233 12.29 -4.55 19.13
CA ALA A 233 12.51 -5.18 17.85
C ALA A 233 12.99 -6.63 18.02
N TYR A 234 12.44 -7.50 17.17
CA TYR A 234 12.74 -8.93 17.19
C TYR A 234 13.06 -9.41 15.77
N VAL A 235 13.99 -10.34 15.68
CA VAL A 235 14.26 -11.12 14.47
C VAL A 235 14.16 -12.59 14.84
N ASP A 236 13.38 -13.36 14.06
CA ASP A 236 13.15 -14.79 14.30
C ASP A 236 12.74 -15.12 15.74
N ASN A 237 11.85 -14.29 16.31
CA ASN A 237 11.38 -14.34 17.69
C ASN A 237 12.43 -14.03 18.78
N VAL A 238 13.63 -13.64 18.41
CA VAL A 238 14.67 -13.20 19.37
C VAL A 238 14.62 -11.69 19.49
N LYS A 239 14.47 -11.17 20.71
CA LYS A 239 14.57 -9.72 20.93
C LYS A 239 16.01 -9.26 20.67
N VAL A 240 16.18 -8.39 19.68
CA VAL A 240 17.49 -7.89 19.25
C VAL A 240 17.75 -6.46 19.68
N LEU A 241 16.70 -5.62 19.77
CA LEU A 241 16.83 -4.23 20.20
C LEU A 241 15.66 -3.86 21.13
N GLU A 242 15.95 -2.94 22.04
CA GLU A 242 14.94 -2.24 22.87
C GLU A 242 15.38 -0.79 23.05
N TYR A 243 14.50 0.13 22.67
CA TYR A 243 14.79 1.56 22.68
C TYR A 243 13.65 2.33 23.35
N GLU A 244 14.00 3.24 24.24
CA GLU A 244 13.07 4.20 24.83
C GLU A 244 13.26 5.56 24.16
N ASP A 245 12.27 5.99 23.38
CA ASP A 245 12.32 7.29 22.71
C ASP A 245 11.86 8.39 23.68
N THR A 246 12.79 9.29 24.02
CA THR A 246 12.52 10.40 24.93
C THR A 246 12.59 11.77 24.26
N ASP A 247 12.80 11.78 22.92
CA ASP A 247 12.90 13.00 22.14
C ASP A 247 11.92 13.01 20.98
N ASN A 248 10.95 13.92 20.99
CA ASN A 248 9.96 14.08 19.95
C ASN A 248 9.25 12.75 19.57
N VAL A 249 8.70 12.05 20.57
CA VAL A 249 8.03 10.77 20.40
C VAL A 249 6.95 10.84 19.34
N VAL A 250 6.99 9.92 18.38
CA VAL A 250 5.90 9.76 17.42
C VAL A 250 4.78 8.94 18.07
N ASN A 251 3.65 9.55 18.34
CA ASN A 251 2.60 8.97 19.18
C ASN A 251 1.61 8.07 18.42
N SER A 252 1.41 8.30 17.13
CA SER A 252 0.46 7.52 16.34
C SER A 252 0.87 7.47 14.86
N GLY A 253 0.26 6.57 14.11
CA GLY A 253 0.46 6.44 12.68
C GLY A 253 0.22 5.03 12.18
N ARG A 254 0.37 4.87 10.88
CA ARG A 254 0.10 3.64 10.14
C ARG A 254 1.21 2.62 10.30
N VAL A 255 0.89 1.38 9.98
CA VAL A 255 1.89 0.36 9.68
C VAL A 255 2.52 0.67 8.33
N SER A 256 3.83 0.42 8.18
CA SER A 256 4.56 0.49 6.91
C SER A 256 5.34 -0.80 6.64
N LEU A 257 5.44 -1.12 5.36
CA LEU A 257 6.21 -2.24 4.85
C LEU A 257 7.13 -1.75 3.74
#